data_20994396600b77b00d79e0e2588f6622
#
_entry.id   20994396600b77b00d79e0e2588f6622
#
_cell.length_a   1.000
_cell.length_b   1.000
_cell.length_c   1.000
_cell.angle_alpha   90.00
_cell.angle_beta   90.00
_cell.angle_gamma   90.00
#
_symmetry.space_group_name_H-M   'P 1'
#
loop_
_entity.id
_entity.type
_entity.pdbx_description
1 polymer ?
#
loop_
_entity_poly.entity_id
_entity_poly.type
_entity_poly.pdbx_seq_one_letter_code
_entity_poly.pdbx_strand_id
1 'polypeptide(L)'
;MYSTVVSDVGTVRSNNQDSAFAGEHLITICDGMGGHAGGDTASTIAIRSLAHIEQDNVDGDVQVVSHMMATSVMAAHDAIVGKAKRERRLAGMGTTVTSVALVAGCWVLAHIGDSRAYLLHDGHLVRMTSDHSYVQHLID
;
A
#
# COMPACT_ATOMS: atom_id res chain seq x y z
N MET A 1 12.58 -12.66 2.11
CA MET A 1 12.42 -11.38 2.83
C MET A 1 11.75 -11.63 4.17
N TYR A 2 12.24 -11.02 5.21
CA TYR A 2 11.58 -11.02 6.52
C TYR A 2 10.90 -9.70 6.73
N SER A 3 9.64 -9.72 7.17
CA SER A 3 8.87 -8.50 7.37
C SER A 3 8.10 -8.53 8.69
N THR A 4 7.85 -7.36 9.24
CA THR A 4 7.04 -7.19 10.44
C THR A 4 6.24 -5.91 10.35
N VAL A 5 5.11 -5.87 11.02
CA VAL A 5 4.20 -4.72 11.06
C VAL A 5 3.96 -4.31 12.51
N VAL A 6 3.99 -2.99 12.73
CA VAL A 6 3.55 -2.38 13.98
C VAL A 6 2.53 -1.29 13.64
N SER A 7 1.40 -1.30 14.32
CA SER A 7 0.35 -0.31 14.14
C SER A 7 -0.24 0.08 15.50
N ASP A 8 -0.48 1.37 15.69
CA ASP A 8 -0.98 1.91 16.95
C ASP A 8 -1.82 3.17 16.66
N VAL A 9 -2.89 3.34 17.43
CA VAL A 9 -3.74 4.53 17.34
C VAL A 9 -3.01 5.82 17.78
N GLY A 10 -1.98 5.68 18.60
CA GLY A 10 -1.28 6.82 19.20
C GLY A 10 -2.01 7.38 20.43
N THR A 11 -1.56 8.54 20.89
CA THR A 11 -2.04 9.15 22.14
C THR A 11 -3.08 10.26 21.94
N VAL A 12 -3.28 10.71 20.69
CA VAL A 12 -4.14 11.87 20.37
C VAL A 12 -5.42 11.46 19.64
N ARG A 13 -5.33 10.53 18.69
CA ARG A 13 -6.49 10.10 17.90
C ARG A 13 -7.33 9.07 18.65
N SER A 14 -8.62 9.01 18.31
CA SER A 14 -9.56 8.07 18.92
C SER A 14 -9.62 6.72 18.21
N ASN A 15 -9.17 6.65 16.94
CA ASN A 15 -9.15 5.41 16.17
C ASN A 15 -7.94 5.36 15.24
N ASN A 16 -7.57 4.14 14.85
CA ASN A 16 -6.50 3.87 13.89
C ASN A 16 -7.13 3.42 12.58
N GLN A 17 -6.98 4.22 11.52
CA GLN A 17 -7.52 3.93 10.20
C GLN A 17 -6.46 3.38 9.23
N ASP A 18 -5.29 3.05 9.74
CA ASP A 18 -4.22 2.44 8.96
C ASP A 18 -4.47 0.95 8.80
N SER A 19 -4.02 0.41 7.67
CA SER A 19 -3.98 -1.03 7.42
C SER A 19 -2.62 -1.39 6.84
N ALA A 20 -2.17 -2.60 7.10
CA ALA A 20 -0.88 -3.07 6.64
C ALA A 20 -0.91 -4.56 6.31
N PHE A 21 -0.01 -4.96 5.42
CA PHE A 21 0.25 -6.36 5.09
C PHE A 21 1.75 -6.59 5.04
N ALA A 22 2.21 -7.66 5.66
CA ALA A 22 3.63 -8.03 5.66
C ALA A 22 3.76 -9.50 5.29
N GLY A 23 4.20 -9.75 4.06
CA GLY A 23 4.43 -11.09 3.53
C GLY A 23 5.90 -11.35 3.24
N GLU A 24 6.19 -12.45 2.60
CA GLU A 24 7.55 -12.82 2.21
C GLU A 24 8.02 -12.06 0.97
N HIS A 25 7.10 -11.65 0.10
CA HIS A 25 7.39 -10.99 -1.17
C HIS A 25 6.80 -9.61 -1.29
N LEU A 26 5.79 -9.28 -0.48
CA LEU A 26 5.05 -8.04 -0.55
C LEU A 26 4.89 -7.42 0.84
N ILE A 27 5.16 -6.13 0.93
CA ILE A 27 4.81 -5.32 2.11
C ILE A 27 3.97 -4.14 1.62
N THR A 28 2.90 -3.83 2.34
CA THR A 28 2.01 -2.73 1.97
C THR A 28 1.52 -2.00 3.21
N ILE A 29 1.52 -0.68 3.13
CA ILE A 29 0.97 0.21 4.16
C ILE A 29 -0.06 1.12 3.51
N CYS A 30 -1.21 1.26 4.14
CA CYS A 30 -2.28 2.13 3.69
C CYS A 30 -2.77 2.98 4.86
N ASP A 31 -2.64 4.29 4.73
CA ASP A 31 -3.12 5.28 5.71
C ASP A 31 -4.47 5.80 5.24
N GLY A 32 -5.52 5.37 5.92
CA GLY A 32 -6.89 5.71 5.56
C GLY A 32 -7.33 7.07 6.09
N MET A 33 -8.23 7.73 5.36
CA MET A 33 -8.83 8.98 5.75
C MET A 33 -10.33 8.97 5.50
N GLY A 34 -11.09 9.63 6.35
CA GLY A 34 -12.54 9.76 6.20
C GLY A 34 -13.26 9.76 7.54
N GLY A 35 -14.45 10.36 7.58
CA GLY A 35 -15.30 10.37 8.76
C GLY A 35 -15.83 8.98 9.09
N HIS A 36 -16.25 8.80 10.34
CA HIS A 36 -16.75 7.51 10.84
C HIS A 36 -15.73 6.38 10.61
N ALA A 37 -16.11 5.33 9.92
CA ALA A 37 -15.25 4.20 9.59
C ALA A 37 -14.68 4.26 8.16
N GLY A 38 -14.78 5.44 7.50
CA GLY A 38 -14.42 5.58 6.09
C GLY A 38 -12.97 5.25 5.79
N GLY A 39 -12.04 5.81 6.57
CA GLY A 39 -10.61 5.56 6.36
C GLY A 39 -10.23 4.11 6.60
N ASP A 40 -10.79 3.49 7.62
CA ASP A 40 -10.56 2.07 7.90
C ASP A 40 -11.09 1.20 6.76
N THR A 41 -12.29 1.50 6.26
CA THR A 41 -12.87 0.80 5.11
C THR A 41 -11.99 0.96 3.87
N ALA A 42 -11.56 2.18 3.56
CA ALA A 42 -10.74 2.46 2.37
C ALA A 42 -9.39 1.74 2.45
N SER A 43 -8.68 1.83 3.57
CA SER A 43 -7.38 1.18 3.74
C SER A 43 -7.50 -0.34 3.68
N THR A 44 -8.56 -0.92 4.23
CA THR A 44 -8.81 -2.36 4.17
C THR A 44 -9.06 -2.81 2.72
N ILE A 45 -9.85 -2.06 1.95
CA ILE A 45 -10.08 -2.38 0.53
C ILE A 45 -8.76 -2.38 -0.23
N ALA A 46 -7.91 -1.37 -0.02
CA ALA A 46 -6.63 -1.29 -0.70
C ALA A 46 -5.71 -2.46 -0.34
N ILE A 47 -5.61 -2.83 0.93
CA ILE A 47 -4.82 -3.98 1.37
C ILE A 47 -5.30 -5.27 0.72
N ARG A 48 -6.61 -5.52 0.70
CA ARG A 48 -7.18 -6.71 0.08
C ARG A 48 -6.92 -6.75 -1.43
N SER A 49 -6.96 -5.61 -2.08
CA SER A 49 -6.70 -5.52 -3.52
C SER A 49 -5.25 -5.84 -3.88
N LEU A 50 -4.31 -5.63 -2.96
CA LEU A 50 -2.88 -5.84 -3.19
C LEU A 50 -2.36 -7.17 -2.62
N ALA A 51 -2.95 -7.67 -1.55
CA ALA A 51 -2.44 -8.84 -0.83
C ALA A 51 -2.38 -10.11 -1.69
N HIS A 52 -3.24 -10.24 -2.72
CA HIS A 52 -3.21 -11.39 -3.62
C HIS A 52 -1.89 -11.52 -4.39
N ILE A 53 -1.14 -10.43 -4.55
CA ILE A 53 0.16 -10.45 -5.25
C ILE A 53 1.15 -11.36 -4.53
N GLU A 54 1.06 -11.46 -3.21
CA GLU A 54 1.90 -12.39 -2.44
C GLU A 54 1.70 -13.85 -2.85
N GLN A 55 0.45 -14.23 -3.12
CA GLN A 55 0.09 -15.60 -3.52
C GLN A 55 0.27 -15.83 -5.01
N ASP A 56 0.00 -14.82 -5.82
CA ASP A 56 0.10 -14.88 -7.27
C ASP A 56 1.52 -14.56 -7.75
N ASN A 57 2.51 -14.83 -6.90
CA ASN A 57 3.90 -14.54 -7.20
C ASN A 57 4.31 -15.15 -8.54
N VAL A 58 4.55 -14.30 -9.52
CA VAL A 58 4.85 -14.70 -10.88
C VAL A 58 6.36 -14.75 -11.05
N ASP A 59 6.90 -15.89 -10.87
CA ASP A 59 8.29 -16.38 -11.03
C ASP A 59 9.30 -15.37 -11.59
N GLY A 60 9.56 -14.31 -10.81
CA GLY A 60 10.66 -13.40 -11.08
C GLY A 60 10.47 -12.41 -12.24
N ASP A 61 9.28 -12.29 -12.82
CA ASP A 61 9.05 -11.30 -13.87
C ASP A 61 8.64 -9.95 -13.29
N VAL A 62 9.61 -9.03 -13.26
CA VAL A 62 9.44 -7.68 -12.71
C VAL A 62 8.35 -6.90 -13.45
N GLN A 63 8.28 -7.02 -14.78
CA GLN A 63 7.29 -6.31 -15.58
C GLN A 63 5.87 -6.78 -15.27
N VAL A 64 5.68 -8.08 -15.12
CA VAL A 64 4.38 -8.65 -14.76
C VAL A 64 3.95 -8.19 -13.37
N VAL A 65 4.84 -8.23 -12.39
CA VAL A 65 4.52 -7.79 -11.02
C VAL A 65 4.24 -6.29 -10.98
N SER A 66 5.01 -5.46 -11.69
CA SER A 66 4.72 -4.03 -11.84
C SER A 66 3.32 -3.79 -12.38
N HIS A 67 2.96 -4.51 -13.43
CA HIS A 67 1.63 -4.38 -14.04
C HIS A 67 0.53 -4.83 -13.07
N MET A 68 0.75 -5.93 -12.37
CA MET A 68 -0.20 -6.41 -11.35
C MET A 68 -0.40 -5.39 -10.23
N MET A 69 0.66 -4.76 -9.76
CA MET A 69 0.58 -3.74 -8.71
C MET A 69 -0.19 -2.51 -9.21
N ALA A 70 0.10 -2.03 -10.41
CA ALA A 70 -0.61 -0.90 -11.00
C ALA A 70 -2.11 -1.21 -11.19
N THR A 71 -2.42 -2.39 -11.71
CA THR A 71 -3.80 -2.84 -11.91
C THR A 71 -4.54 -2.97 -10.58
N SER A 72 -3.88 -3.52 -9.56
CA SER A 72 -4.47 -3.69 -8.23
C SER A 72 -4.76 -2.35 -7.55
N VAL A 73 -3.88 -1.36 -7.71
CA VAL A 73 -4.10 0.00 -7.20
C VAL A 73 -5.31 0.63 -7.89
N MET A 74 -5.45 0.48 -9.20
CA MET A 74 -6.60 1.00 -9.93
C MET A 74 -7.89 0.29 -9.52
N ALA A 75 -7.85 -1.03 -9.32
CA ALA A 75 -9.00 -1.78 -8.85
C ALA A 75 -9.42 -1.33 -7.45
N ALA A 76 -8.46 -1.07 -6.56
CA ALA A 76 -8.73 -0.52 -5.25
C ALA A 76 -9.39 0.85 -5.32
N HIS A 77 -8.89 1.72 -6.18
CA HIS A 77 -9.46 3.04 -6.41
C HIS A 77 -10.92 2.94 -6.85
N ASP A 78 -11.21 2.12 -7.84
CA ASP A 78 -12.56 1.94 -8.36
C ASP A 78 -13.50 1.35 -7.30
N ALA A 79 -13.03 0.40 -6.51
CA ALA A 79 -13.81 -0.20 -5.43
C ALA A 79 -14.13 0.81 -4.33
N ILE A 80 -13.15 1.63 -3.95
CA ILE A 80 -13.33 2.68 -2.92
C ILE A 80 -14.32 3.73 -3.40
N VAL A 81 -14.16 4.25 -4.60
CA VAL A 81 -15.05 5.26 -5.18
C VAL A 81 -16.46 4.70 -5.32
N GLY A 82 -16.59 3.47 -5.83
CA GLY A 82 -17.89 2.84 -6.00
C GLY A 82 -18.62 2.63 -4.67
N LYS A 83 -17.90 2.16 -3.65
CA LYS A 83 -18.51 1.95 -2.33
C LYS A 83 -18.89 3.26 -1.66
N ALA A 84 -18.06 4.29 -1.77
CA ALA A 84 -18.36 5.61 -1.23
C ALA A 84 -19.62 6.23 -1.87
N LYS A 85 -19.86 5.96 -3.15
CA LYS A 85 -21.08 6.42 -3.84
C LYS A 85 -22.32 5.68 -3.37
N ARG A 86 -22.20 4.39 -3.02
CA ARG A 86 -23.34 3.58 -2.57
C ARG A 86 -23.70 3.77 -1.11
N GLU A 87 -22.75 4.16 -0.28
CA GLU A 87 -22.94 4.28 1.18
C GLU A 87 -22.59 5.68 1.63
N ARG A 88 -23.61 6.46 1.96
CA ARG A 88 -23.46 7.89 2.32
C ARG A 88 -22.48 8.10 3.48
N ARG A 89 -22.46 7.19 4.45
CA ARG A 89 -21.56 7.27 5.61
C ARG A 89 -20.07 7.18 5.23
N LEU A 90 -19.77 6.67 4.04
CA LEU A 90 -18.42 6.50 3.54
C LEU A 90 -18.02 7.59 2.53
N ALA A 91 -18.86 8.60 2.32
CA ALA A 91 -18.56 9.69 1.38
C ALA A 91 -17.24 10.37 1.76
N GLY A 92 -16.39 10.57 0.77
CA GLY A 92 -15.10 11.22 0.95
C GLY A 92 -13.99 10.34 1.53
N MET A 93 -14.24 9.05 1.74
CA MET A 93 -13.18 8.17 2.21
C MET A 93 -12.07 7.99 1.17
N GLY A 94 -10.87 7.79 1.66
CA GLY A 94 -9.71 7.54 0.82
C GLY A 94 -8.60 6.89 1.60
N THR A 95 -7.53 6.55 0.91
CA THR A 95 -6.34 5.97 1.54
C THR A 95 -5.09 6.26 0.72
N THR A 96 -3.97 6.37 1.42
CA THR A 96 -2.65 6.27 0.78
C THR A 96 -2.35 4.80 0.50
N VAL A 97 -1.39 4.55 -0.38
CA VAL A 97 -0.83 3.22 -0.60
C VAL A 97 0.67 3.36 -0.77
N THR A 98 1.42 2.60 0.00
CA THR A 98 2.86 2.41 -0.24
C THR A 98 3.12 0.90 -0.18
N SER A 99 3.48 0.34 -1.32
CA SER A 99 3.62 -1.10 -1.49
C SER A 99 4.97 -1.42 -2.13
N VAL A 100 5.66 -2.39 -1.56
CA VAL A 100 6.97 -2.84 -2.05
C VAL A 100 6.93 -4.34 -2.25
N ALA A 101 7.27 -4.79 -3.45
CA ALA A 101 7.42 -6.20 -3.76
C ALA A 101 8.88 -6.53 -4.08
N LEU A 102 9.35 -7.66 -3.61
CA LEU A 102 10.67 -8.18 -3.95
C LEU A 102 10.53 -9.26 -5.02
N VAL A 103 11.09 -9.00 -6.20
CA VAL A 103 10.96 -9.87 -7.36
C VAL A 103 12.33 -10.01 -8.03
N ALA A 104 12.90 -11.22 -8.04
CA ALA A 104 14.18 -11.52 -8.70
C ALA A 104 15.30 -10.55 -8.32
N GLY A 105 15.44 -10.22 -7.04
CA GLY A 105 16.46 -9.29 -6.55
C GLY A 105 16.17 -7.82 -6.86
N CYS A 106 14.98 -7.53 -7.37
CA CYS A 106 14.54 -6.17 -7.69
C CYS A 106 13.38 -5.76 -6.77
N TRP A 107 13.42 -4.54 -6.28
CA TRP A 107 12.32 -3.96 -5.53
C TRP A 107 11.37 -3.23 -6.49
N VAL A 108 10.08 -3.56 -6.43
CA VAL A 108 9.05 -2.86 -7.17
C VAL A 108 8.25 -2.05 -6.17
N LEU A 109 8.22 -0.74 -6.37
CA LEU A 109 7.53 0.20 -5.47
C LEU A 109 6.33 0.81 -6.16
N ALA A 110 5.15 0.68 -5.55
CA ALA A 110 3.94 1.38 -5.94
C ALA A 110 3.55 2.33 -4.80
N HIS A 111 3.26 3.58 -5.15
CA HIS A 111 3.07 4.60 -4.13
C HIS A 111 2.01 5.62 -4.54
N ILE A 112 1.11 5.92 -3.59
CA ILE A 112 0.12 6.99 -3.70
C ILE A 112 0.05 7.70 -2.35
N GLY A 113 0.28 9.01 -2.34
CA GLY A 113 0.07 9.85 -1.17
C GLY A 113 1.35 10.23 -0.45
N ASP A 114 1.24 10.45 0.87
CA ASP A 114 2.28 11.01 1.71
C ASP A 114 2.87 10.04 2.76
N SER A 115 2.49 8.78 2.73
CA SER A 115 3.20 7.74 3.46
C SER A 115 4.59 7.59 2.87
N ARG A 116 5.57 7.13 3.65
CA ARG A 116 6.96 7.14 3.21
C ARG A 116 7.64 5.80 3.40
N ALA A 117 8.48 5.46 2.44
CA ALA A 117 9.35 4.29 2.49
C ALA A 117 10.81 4.74 2.46
N TYR A 118 11.61 4.11 3.30
CA TYR A 118 13.04 4.39 3.41
C TYR A 118 13.82 3.10 3.23
N LEU A 119 14.96 3.20 2.56
CA LEU A 119 15.94 2.12 2.46
C LEU A 119 17.13 2.43 3.36
N LEU A 120 17.43 1.52 4.28
CA LEU A 120 18.66 1.57 5.06
C LEU A 120 19.67 0.61 4.43
N HIS A 121 20.76 1.15 3.90
CA HIS A 121 21.79 0.37 3.22
C HIS A 121 23.16 0.94 3.54
N ASP A 122 24.10 0.09 3.97
CA ASP A 122 25.46 0.47 4.34
C ASP A 122 25.52 1.64 5.34
N GLY A 123 24.60 1.68 6.30
CA GLY A 123 24.53 2.72 7.31
C GLY A 123 23.90 4.03 6.82
N HIS A 124 23.44 4.08 5.58
CA HIS A 124 22.78 5.25 5.01
C HIS A 124 21.28 5.03 4.89
N LEU A 125 20.50 6.02 5.33
CA LEU A 125 19.04 6.00 5.20
C LEU A 125 18.64 6.88 4.01
N VAL A 126 17.97 6.28 3.03
CA VAL A 126 17.54 6.97 1.81
C VAL A 126 16.03 6.90 1.71
N ARG A 127 15.38 8.04 1.51
CA ARG A 127 13.95 8.10 1.26
C ARG A 127 13.68 7.66 -0.17
N MET A 128 12.85 6.62 -0.33
CA MET A 128 12.55 6.01 -1.61
C MET A 128 11.29 6.59 -2.26
N THR A 129 10.44 7.28 -1.49
CA THR A 129 9.18 7.83 -1.97
C THR A 129 9.24 9.35 -2.05
N SER A 130 8.54 9.92 -3.04
CA SER A 130 8.12 11.31 -3.05
C SER A 130 6.59 11.35 -2.95
N ASP A 131 6.01 12.46 -2.52
CA ASP A 131 4.57 12.54 -2.24
C ASP A 131 3.77 12.69 -3.55
N HIS A 132 3.94 11.71 -4.44
CA HIS A 132 3.27 11.59 -5.74
C HIS A 132 2.85 10.15 -5.96
N SER A 133 2.02 9.92 -6.97
CA SER A 133 1.59 8.57 -7.34
C SER A 133 2.50 8.02 -8.43
N TYR A 134 3.06 6.83 -8.23
CA TYR A 134 3.92 6.18 -9.21
C TYR A 134 4.10 4.70 -8.93
N VAL A 135 4.56 3.99 -9.96
CA VAL A 135 5.11 2.63 -9.84
C VAL A 135 6.52 2.66 -10.39
N GLN A 136 7.45 2.14 -9.63
CA GLN A 136 8.88 2.27 -9.94
C GLN A 136 9.63 1.00 -9.61
N HIS A 137 10.64 0.69 -10.41
CA HIS A 137 11.56 -0.39 -10.17
C HIS A 137 12.83 0.13 -9.51
N LEU A 138 13.29 -0.58 -8.49
CA LEU A 138 14.55 -0.28 -7.82
C LEU A 138 15.40 -1.55 -7.87
N ILE A 139 16.59 -1.42 -8.42
CA ILE A 139 17.54 -2.54 -8.53
C ILE A 139 18.51 -2.45 -7.35
N ASP A 140 18.66 -3.59 -6.66
CA ASP A 140 19.62 -3.72 -5.55
C ASP A 140 21.07 -3.64 -6.03
#